data_9a999fd876ed521db9603857335f1a07
#
_entry.id   9a999fd876ed521db9603857335f1a07
#
_cell.length_a   1.000
_cell.length_b   1.000
_cell.length_c   1.000
_cell.angle_alpha   90.00
_cell.angle_beta   90.00
_cell.angle_gamma   90.00
#
_symmetry.space_group_name_H-M   'P 1'
#
loop_
_entity.id
_entity.type
_entity.pdbx_description
1 polymer ?
#
loop_
_entity_poly.entity_id
_entity_poly.type
_entity_poly.pdbx_seq_one_letter_code
_entity_poly.pdbx_strand_id
1 'polypeptide(L)'
;MADREDLSWDQFGAATRQLASAVVADGFAPDVILAIARGGLFVAGALGYALGVKNVHMMNVEYYTGVDERLNAPVLLPPMPDIADLGGARMLIADDVADTGATLCFVRDFCAEHVAEVRCAVVYQKPQSEVDCEYVWRHTDLWINFPWTSRE
;
A
#
# COMPACT_ATOMS: atom_id res chain seq x y z
N MET A 1 -1.77 13.71 26.12
CA MET A 1 -2.35 13.21 24.83
C MET A 1 -1.22 12.92 23.87
N ALA A 2 -1.29 11.78 23.22
CA ALA A 2 -0.32 11.49 22.18
C ALA A 2 -0.52 12.44 20.99
N ASP A 3 0.56 12.94 20.48
CA ASP A 3 0.52 13.73 19.25
C ASP A 3 0.06 12.86 18.09
N ARG A 4 -0.67 13.47 17.19
CA ARG A 4 -1.19 12.82 16.00
C ARG A 4 -0.85 13.65 14.78
N GLU A 5 -0.75 12.98 13.66
CA GLU A 5 -0.60 13.61 12.37
C GLU A 5 -1.93 13.56 11.64
N ASP A 6 -2.44 14.71 11.25
CA ASP A 6 -3.71 14.82 10.53
C ASP A 6 -3.43 14.97 9.04
N LEU A 7 -4.11 14.17 8.24
CA LEU A 7 -4.06 14.26 6.78
C LEU A 7 -5.45 14.64 6.27
N SER A 8 -5.55 15.80 5.65
CA SER A 8 -6.78 16.23 5.00
C SER A 8 -6.92 15.63 3.59
N TRP A 9 -8.12 15.72 3.01
CA TRP A 9 -8.32 15.28 1.62
C TRP A 9 -7.45 16.09 0.65
N ASP A 10 -7.28 17.38 0.88
CA ASP A 10 -6.40 18.22 0.04
C ASP A 10 -4.94 17.77 0.14
N GLN A 11 -4.48 17.51 1.34
CA GLN A 11 -3.12 17.01 1.55
C GLN A 11 -2.93 15.62 0.94
N PHE A 12 -3.94 14.77 1.04
CA PHE A 12 -3.91 13.44 0.42
C PHE A 12 -3.78 13.56 -1.11
N GLY A 13 -4.53 14.46 -1.71
CA GLY A 13 -4.42 14.73 -3.14
C GLY A 13 -3.01 15.18 -3.54
N ALA A 14 -2.42 16.08 -2.75
CA ALA A 14 -1.03 16.52 -2.98
C ALA A 14 -0.04 15.37 -2.79
N ALA A 15 -0.22 14.56 -1.75
CA ALA A 15 0.65 13.42 -1.46
C ALA A 15 0.68 12.42 -2.61
N THR A 16 -0.49 12.06 -3.13
CA THR A 16 -0.57 11.09 -4.22
C THR A 16 0.01 11.63 -5.52
N ARG A 17 -0.15 12.91 -5.80
CA ARG A 17 0.51 13.52 -6.97
C ARG A 17 2.02 13.52 -6.83
N GLN A 18 2.54 13.77 -5.64
CA GLN A 18 3.97 13.74 -5.38
C GLN A 18 4.53 12.31 -5.48
N LEU A 19 3.79 11.33 -4.96
CA LEU A 19 4.15 9.92 -5.11
C LEU A 19 4.21 9.52 -6.59
N ALA A 20 3.20 9.89 -7.37
CA ALA A 20 3.18 9.61 -8.80
C ALA A 20 4.38 10.25 -9.52
N SER A 21 4.71 11.48 -9.18
CA SER A 21 5.87 12.17 -9.74
C SER A 21 7.17 11.45 -9.39
N ALA A 22 7.29 10.96 -8.16
CA ALA A 22 8.47 10.20 -7.73
C ALA A 22 8.61 8.88 -8.50
N VAL A 23 7.51 8.19 -8.75
CA VAL A 23 7.49 6.95 -9.54
C VAL A 23 7.99 7.22 -10.96
N VAL A 24 7.45 8.26 -11.59
CA VAL A 24 7.85 8.65 -12.94
C VAL A 24 9.33 9.06 -12.99
N ALA A 25 9.76 9.88 -12.02
CA ALA A 25 11.15 10.36 -11.96
C ALA A 25 12.14 9.22 -11.77
N ASP A 26 11.74 8.14 -11.10
CA ASP A 26 12.57 6.96 -10.88
C ASP A 26 12.60 6.02 -12.10
N GLY A 27 11.86 6.35 -13.14
CA GLY A 27 11.81 5.55 -14.37
C GLY A 27 11.01 4.25 -14.23
N PHE A 28 10.23 4.12 -13.18
CA PHE A 28 9.38 2.95 -12.99
C PHE A 28 8.03 3.16 -13.68
N ALA A 29 7.71 2.32 -14.64
CA ALA A 29 6.44 2.36 -15.35
C ALA A 29 5.62 1.12 -14.99
N PRO A 30 4.78 1.19 -13.95
CA PRO A 30 4.00 0.03 -13.55
C PRO A 30 2.95 -0.32 -14.59
N ASP A 31 2.79 -1.62 -14.83
CA ASP A 31 1.74 -2.17 -15.70
C ASP A 31 0.46 -2.42 -14.89
N VAL A 32 0.59 -2.64 -13.59
CA VAL A 32 -0.49 -2.97 -12.68
C VAL A 32 -0.25 -2.32 -11.32
N ILE A 33 -1.34 -1.87 -10.71
CA ILE A 33 -1.32 -1.36 -9.34
C ILE A 33 -2.14 -2.31 -8.47
N LEU A 34 -1.58 -2.72 -7.35
CA LEU A 34 -2.26 -3.56 -6.37
C LEU A 34 -2.51 -2.77 -5.10
N ALA A 35 -3.78 -2.58 -4.78
CA ALA A 35 -4.20 -1.92 -3.55
C ALA A 35 -4.26 -2.92 -2.40
N ILE A 36 -3.72 -2.56 -1.27
CA ILE A 36 -3.99 -3.29 -0.03
C ILE A 36 -5.22 -2.64 0.63
N ALA A 37 -6.33 -3.36 0.61
CA ALA A 37 -7.57 -2.85 1.20
C ALA A 37 -7.40 -2.74 2.74
N ARG A 38 -8.00 -1.80 3.38
CA ARG A 38 -8.93 -0.80 2.81
C ARG A 38 -8.26 0.51 2.43
N GLY A 39 -7.32 1.02 3.26
CA GLY A 39 -6.69 2.33 3.05
C GLY A 39 -5.96 2.45 1.72
N GLY A 40 -5.35 1.38 1.26
CA GLY A 40 -4.65 1.35 -0.02
C GLY A 40 -5.55 1.55 -1.23
N LEU A 41 -6.87 1.33 -1.09
CA LEU A 41 -7.81 1.57 -2.18
C LEU A 41 -7.82 3.04 -2.62
N PHE A 42 -7.76 3.96 -1.66
CA PHE A 42 -7.72 5.38 -1.97
C PHE A 42 -6.43 5.75 -2.69
N VAL A 43 -5.31 5.21 -2.20
CA VAL A 43 -3.98 5.49 -2.76
C VAL A 43 -3.87 4.91 -4.16
N ALA A 44 -4.26 3.65 -4.34
CA ALA A 44 -4.18 2.97 -5.63
C ALA A 44 -5.07 3.65 -6.67
N GLY A 45 -6.27 4.04 -6.29
CA GLY A 45 -7.18 4.74 -7.19
C GLY A 45 -6.58 6.06 -7.68
N ALA A 46 -6.03 6.86 -6.76
CA ALA A 46 -5.41 8.13 -7.11
C ALA A 46 -4.17 7.92 -7.99
N LEU A 47 -3.31 6.96 -7.66
CA LEU A 47 -2.12 6.65 -8.44
C LEU A 47 -2.47 6.10 -9.83
N GLY A 48 -3.53 5.31 -9.92
CA GLY A 48 -3.99 4.79 -11.20
C GLY A 48 -4.33 5.90 -12.18
N TYR A 49 -5.04 6.93 -11.71
CA TYR A 49 -5.34 8.10 -12.53
C TYR A 49 -4.09 8.92 -12.84
N ALA A 50 -3.27 9.18 -11.82
CA ALA A 50 -2.08 10.02 -12.00
C ALA A 50 -1.05 9.39 -12.92
N LEU A 51 -0.91 8.06 -12.89
CA LEU A 51 0.06 7.32 -13.72
C LEU A 51 -0.55 6.77 -15.01
N GLY A 52 -1.86 6.93 -15.21
CA GLY A 52 -2.53 6.39 -16.40
C GLY A 52 -2.59 4.87 -16.42
N VAL A 53 -2.62 4.22 -15.26
CA VAL A 53 -2.70 2.77 -15.13
C VAL A 53 -4.13 2.38 -14.82
N LYS A 54 -4.77 1.64 -15.74
CA LYS A 54 -6.15 1.19 -15.56
C LYS A 54 -6.25 -0.18 -14.89
N ASN A 55 -5.20 -0.97 -14.96
CA ASN A 55 -5.18 -2.32 -14.39
C ASN A 55 -4.90 -2.21 -12.88
N VAL A 56 -5.96 -2.05 -12.11
CA VAL A 56 -5.88 -1.89 -10.66
C VAL A 56 -6.60 -3.07 -10.02
N HIS A 57 -5.89 -3.78 -9.16
CA HIS A 57 -6.42 -4.89 -8.38
C HIS A 57 -6.38 -4.55 -6.91
N MET A 58 -7.12 -5.30 -6.11
CA MET A 58 -7.06 -5.17 -4.66
C MET A 58 -6.81 -6.53 -4.01
N MET A 59 -6.19 -6.48 -2.86
CA MET A 59 -5.95 -7.64 -2.02
C MET A 59 -6.31 -7.27 -0.58
N ASN A 60 -7.07 -8.11 0.08
CA ASN A 60 -7.43 -7.90 1.47
C ASN A 60 -6.69 -8.92 2.33
N VAL A 61 -5.95 -8.41 3.30
CA VAL A 61 -5.11 -9.24 4.19
C VAL A 61 -5.54 -8.99 5.62
N GLU A 62 -5.81 -10.08 6.35
CA GLU A 62 -6.08 -10.00 7.77
C GLU A 62 -5.12 -10.89 8.55
N TYR A 63 -4.74 -10.41 9.72
CA TYR A 63 -4.07 -11.23 10.71
C TYR A 63 -5.12 -11.92 11.56
N TYR A 64 -5.04 -13.24 11.63
CA TYR A 64 -5.97 -14.02 12.41
C TYR A 64 -5.72 -13.79 13.91
N THR A 65 -6.71 -13.22 14.58
CA THR A 65 -6.69 -12.95 16.02
C THR A 65 -7.85 -13.68 16.70
N GLY A 66 -7.98 -14.98 16.43
CA GLY A 66 -9.04 -15.78 17.03
C GLY A 66 -8.60 -16.47 18.31
N VAL A 67 -9.38 -17.46 18.73
CA VAL A 67 -9.13 -18.23 19.94
C VAL A 67 -7.76 -18.92 19.92
N ASP A 68 -7.25 -19.17 18.72
CA ASP A 68 -5.91 -19.70 18.51
C ASP A 68 -4.92 -18.58 18.16
N GLU A 69 -4.71 -17.68 19.10
CA GLU A 69 -3.83 -16.52 18.94
C GLU A 69 -2.40 -16.86 18.54
N ARG A 70 -2.03 -18.14 18.55
CA ARG A 70 -0.72 -18.63 18.16
C ARG A 70 -0.44 -18.45 16.67
N LEU A 71 -1.49 -18.24 15.87
CA LEU A 71 -1.36 -18.12 14.43
C LEU A 71 -1.43 -16.63 14.04
N ASN A 72 -0.43 -15.87 14.44
CA ASN A 72 -0.27 -14.51 13.95
C ASN A 72 0.17 -14.50 12.49
N ALA A 73 -0.45 -15.36 11.68
CA ALA A 73 -0.15 -15.44 10.27
C ALA A 73 -1.13 -14.60 9.48
N PRO A 74 -0.66 -13.83 8.50
CA PRO A 74 -1.57 -13.10 7.63
C PRO A 74 -2.35 -14.06 6.75
N VAL A 75 -3.61 -13.72 6.51
CA VAL A 75 -4.53 -14.50 5.67
C VAL A 75 -5.06 -13.61 4.57
N LEU A 76 -4.98 -14.10 3.33
CA LEU A 76 -5.61 -13.44 2.20
C LEU A 76 -7.11 -13.73 2.22
N LEU A 77 -7.91 -12.66 2.21
CA LEU A 77 -9.36 -12.78 2.18
C LEU A 77 -9.87 -12.77 0.72
N PRO A 78 -10.87 -13.59 0.40
CA PRO A 78 -11.48 -13.55 -0.93
C PRO A 78 -12.30 -12.25 -1.13
N PRO A 79 -12.51 -11.81 -2.39
CA PRO A 79 -11.94 -12.42 -3.58
C PRO A 79 -10.46 -12.09 -3.75
N MET A 80 -9.70 -13.06 -4.23
CA MET A 80 -8.30 -12.85 -4.56
C MET A 80 -8.15 -12.47 -6.02
N PRO A 81 -7.25 -11.52 -6.33
CA PRO A 81 -6.95 -11.25 -7.72
C PRO A 81 -6.24 -12.46 -8.36
N ASP A 82 -6.53 -12.68 -9.64
CA ASP A 82 -5.76 -13.66 -10.41
C ASP A 82 -4.49 -12.99 -10.92
N ILE A 83 -3.39 -13.24 -10.23
CA ILE A 83 -2.09 -12.69 -10.60
C ILE A 83 -1.23 -13.67 -11.39
N ALA A 84 -1.75 -14.85 -11.70
CA ALA A 84 -1.02 -15.85 -12.46
C ALA A 84 -0.67 -15.37 -13.88
N ASP A 85 -1.50 -14.51 -14.46
CA ASP A 85 -1.30 -13.98 -15.82
C ASP A 85 -0.42 -12.73 -15.86
N LEU A 86 0.16 -12.32 -14.73
CA LEU A 86 0.95 -11.10 -14.63
C LEU A 86 2.47 -11.35 -14.66
N GLY A 87 2.91 -12.49 -15.19
CA GLY A 87 4.29 -12.95 -15.11
C GLY A 87 5.35 -11.99 -15.65
N GLY A 88 5.02 -11.19 -16.66
CA GLY A 88 5.93 -10.19 -17.21
C GLY A 88 5.69 -8.76 -16.70
N ALA A 89 4.75 -8.58 -15.77
CA ALA A 89 4.30 -7.26 -15.36
C ALA A 89 5.20 -6.64 -14.30
N ARG A 90 5.25 -5.32 -14.31
CA ARG A 90 5.81 -4.53 -13.21
C ARG A 90 4.63 -4.05 -12.35
N MET A 91 4.72 -4.34 -11.07
CA MET A 91 3.63 -4.08 -10.13
C MET A 91 4.02 -3.01 -9.12
N LEU A 92 3.10 -2.06 -8.90
CA LEU A 92 3.20 -1.09 -7.82
C LEU A 92 2.16 -1.45 -6.76
N ILE A 93 2.63 -1.84 -5.58
CA ILE A 93 1.75 -2.07 -4.42
C ILE A 93 1.52 -0.74 -3.74
N ALA A 94 0.26 -0.41 -3.47
CA ALA A 94 -0.13 0.84 -2.84
C ALA A 94 -0.85 0.60 -1.52
N ASP A 95 -0.41 1.31 -0.48
CA ASP A 95 -1.05 1.30 0.83
C ASP A 95 -1.00 2.70 1.43
N ASP A 96 -1.75 2.91 2.50
CA ASP A 96 -1.77 4.20 3.19
C ASP A 96 -0.59 4.36 4.13
N VAL A 97 -0.26 3.34 4.89
CA VAL A 97 0.85 3.39 5.84
C VAL A 97 1.56 2.05 5.95
N ALA A 98 2.89 2.11 6.00
CA ALA A 98 3.72 0.99 6.43
C ALA A 98 4.02 1.19 7.91
N ASP A 99 3.27 0.52 8.77
CA ASP A 99 3.44 0.60 10.22
C ASP A 99 4.53 -0.38 10.68
N THR A 100 4.19 -1.63 10.99
CA THR A 100 5.21 -2.66 11.20
C THR A 100 5.79 -3.15 9.87
N GLY A 101 5.07 -2.95 8.80
CA GLY A 101 5.43 -3.43 7.48
C GLY A 101 5.11 -4.90 7.24
N ALA A 102 4.51 -5.57 8.22
CA ALA A 102 4.25 -7.01 8.10
C ALA A 102 3.30 -7.35 6.95
N THR A 103 2.24 -6.57 6.78
CA THR A 103 1.29 -6.76 5.67
C THR A 103 1.97 -6.51 4.32
N LEU A 104 2.71 -5.43 4.20
CA LEU A 104 3.43 -5.12 2.96
C LEU A 104 4.48 -6.18 2.64
N CYS A 105 5.22 -6.63 3.63
CA CYS A 105 6.21 -7.69 3.46
C CYS A 105 5.56 -8.96 2.91
N PHE A 106 4.45 -9.38 3.51
CA PHE A 106 3.71 -10.56 3.08
C PHE A 106 3.20 -10.43 1.64
N VAL A 107 2.55 -9.30 1.32
CA VAL A 107 1.98 -9.07 -0.01
C VAL A 107 3.09 -8.96 -1.06
N ARG A 108 4.17 -8.27 -0.75
CA ARG A 108 5.31 -8.11 -1.63
C ARG A 108 5.94 -9.47 -1.97
N ASP A 109 6.18 -10.29 -0.95
CA ASP A 109 6.78 -11.61 -1.15
C ASP A 109 5.86 -12.53 -1.95
N PHE A 110 4.56 -12.48 -1.66
CA PHE A 110 3.57 -13.24 -2.41
C PHE A 110 3.54 -12.84 -3.88
N CYS A 111 3.50 -11.54 -4.16
CA CYS A 111 3.43 -11.04 -5.54
C CYS A 111 4.74 -11.24 -6.30
N ALA A 112 5.88 -11.16 -5.63
CA ALA A 112 7.18 -11.27 -6.27
C ALA A 112 7.40 -12.61 -7.00
N GLU A 113 6.68 -13.64 -6.59
CA GLU A 113 6.72 -14.95 -7.25
C GLU A 113 5.96 -14.97 -8.57
N HIS A 114 5.10 -13.97 -8.81
CA HIS A 114 4.14 -14.00 -9.91
C HIS A 114 4.32 -12.87 -10.94
N VAL A 115 5.13 -11.85 -10.60
CA VAL A 115 5.36 -10.70 -11.49
C VAL A 115 6.85 -10.51 -11.70
N ALA A 116 7.20 -9.68 -12.68
CA ALA A 116 8.60 -9.44 -13.03
C ALA A 116 9.30 -8.53 -12.01
N GLU A 117 8.60 -7.52 -11.52
CA GLU A 117 9.16 -6.55 -10.57
C GLU A 117 8.05 -6.01 -9.68
N VAL A 118 8.36 -5.82 -8.40
CA VAL A 118 7.42 -5.27 -7.40
C VAL A 118 8.08 -4.09 -6.71
N ARG A 119 7.35 -2.97 -6.62
CA ARG A 119 7.72 -1.83 -5.79
C ARG A 119 6.51 -1.40 -4.97
N CYS A 120 6.78 -0.70 -3.85
CA CYS A 120 5.75 -0.28 -2.91
C CYS A 120 5.70 1.24 -2.81
N ALA A 121 4.50 1.78 -2.75
CA ALA A 121 4.24 3.20 -2.51
C ALA A 121 3.28 3.35 -1.33
N VAL A 122 3.65 4.18 -0.37
CA VAL A 122 2.84 4.48 0.81
C VAL A 122 2.83 5.98 1.06
N VAL A 123 1.74 6.47 1.66
CA VAL A 123 1.68 7.86 2.10
C VAL A 123 2.62 8.07 3.27
N TYR A 124 2.58 7.19 4.26
CA TYR A 124 3.44 7.26 5.43
C TYR A 124 4.20 5.96 5.67
N GLN A 125 5.41 6.10 6.17
CA GLN A 125 6.19 4.96 6.65
C GLN A 125 6.70 5.26 8.05
N LYS A 126 6.51 4.30 8.96
CA LYS A 126 6.95 4.41 10.35
C LYS A 126 8.34 3.80 10.54
N PRO A 127 9.10 4.25 11.56
CA PRO A 127 10.47 3.77 11.77
C PRO A 127 10.59 2.27 12.00
N GLN A 128 9.55 1.64 12.57
CA GLN A 128 9.54 0.22 12.86
C GLN A 128 9.18 -0.66 11.66
N SER A 129 8.89 -0.07 10.51
CA SER A 129 8.50 -0.86 9.33
C SER A 129 9.62 -1.81 8.90
N GLU A 130 9.27 -3.07 8.70
CA GLU A 130 10.18 -4.09 8.16
C GLU A 130 10.46 -3.90 6.68
N VAL A 131 9.56 -3.21 5.99
CA VAL A 131 9.69 -2.89 4.57
C VAL A 131 10.07 -1.45 4.42
N ASP A 132 11.13 -1.20 3.68
CA ASP A 132 11.51 0.13 3.27
C ASP A 132 10.95 0.34 1.86
N CYS A 133 9.82 1.05 1.79
CA CYS A 133 9.12 1.24 0.52
C CYS A 133 9.93 2.14 -0.41
N GLU A 134 9.91 1.83 -1.70
CA GLU A 134 10.61 2.64 -2.70
C GLU A 134 10.07 4.06 -2.78
N TYR A 135 8.77 4.23 -2.54
CA TYR A 135 8.12 5.54 -2.63
C TYR A 135 7.35 5.81 -1.35
N VAL A 136 7.81 6.81 -0.60
CA VAL A 136 7.21 7.24 0.67
C VAL A 136 6.99 8.75 0.60
N TRP A 137 5.76 9.21 0.90
CA TRP A 137 5.51 10.63 0.93
C TRP A 137 6.12 11.28 2.17
N ARG A 138 5.85 10.70 3.35
CA ARG A 138 6.42 11.18 4.62
C ARG A 138 6.74 10.04 5.56
N HIS A 139 7.79 10.25 6.36
CA HIS A 139 8.12 9.39 7.49
C HIS A 139 7.55 10.02 8.76
N THR A 140 6.93 9.22 9.61
CA THR A 140 6.39 9.67 10.89
C THR A 140 6.36 8.53 11.88
N ASP A 141 6.50 8.85 13.17
CA ASP A 141 6.29 7.89 14.26
C ASP A 141 4.94 8.11 14.95
N LEU A 142 4.17 9.10 14.49
CA LEU A 142 2.91 9.48 15.09
C LEU A 142 1.76 8.61 14.58
N TRP A 143 0.68 8.57 15.36
CA TRP A 143 -0.59 8.03 14.88
C TRP A 143 -1.17 8.97 13.84
N ILE A 144 -1.64 8.41 12.72
CA ILE A 144 -2.14 9.21 11.60
C ILE A 144 -3.66 9.18 11.59
N ASN A 145 -4.28 10.35 11.53
CA ASN A 145 -5.70 10.50 11.25
C ASN A 145 -5.87 10.73 9.76
N PHE A 146 -6.25 9.67 9.05
CA PHE A 146 -6.53 9.76 7.62
C PHE A 146 -7.90 10.40 7.39
N PRO A 147 -8.12 11.06 6.23
CA PRO A 147 -9.40 11.73 5.99
C PRO A 147 -10.60 10.79 5.90
N TRP A 148 -10.35 9.50 5.66
CA TRP A 148 -11.40 8.47 5.59
C TRP A 148 -11.62 7.75 6.91
N THR A 149 -10.79 7.95 7.93
CA THR A 149 -10.99 7.29 9.22
C THR A 149 -12.13 7.95 9.98
N SER A 150 -13.02 7.12 10.54
CA SER A 150 -14.08 7.65 11.38
C SER A 150 -13.51 8.23 12.67
N ARG A 151 -14.14 9.27 13.12
CA ARG A 151 -13.80 9.87 14.41
C ARG A 151 -14.57 9.15 15.50
N GLU A 152 -13.89 8.38 16.27
CA GLU A 152 -14.42 7.81 17.49
C GLU A 152 -13.65 8.30 18.69
#